data_1bbfb4670f9e96f35bd904767a305b42
#
_entry.id   1bbfb4670f9e96f35bd904767a305b42
#
_cell.length_a   1.000
_cell.length_b   1.000
_cell.length_c   1.000
_cell.angle_alpha   90.00
_cell.angle_beta   90.00
_cell.angle_gamma   90.00
#
_symmetry.space_group_name_H-M   'P 1'
#
loop_
_entity.id
_entity.type
_entity.pdbx_description
1 polymer ?
#
loop_
_entity_poly.entity_id
_entity_poly.type
_entity_poly.pdbx_seq_one_letter_code
_entity_poly.pdbx_strand_id
1 'polypeptide(L)'
;MGCSTGQEAVTIALCLENALDGMQVYQVFGSDFHQQSLSDATLGEYDNAQKPFIPAVYHQYLKDVGRDKFALIPTMKSQLQFFSKNLVDAQQSIPLEAGQCQMIVCNNVLIYFRQFEQRDIVRYLARYLADDGVLLLGAGESLGFSDPDLQQIAVPTIYGYCKTVAPDWLKAVANIAR
;
A
#
# COMPACT_ATOMS: atom_id res chain seq x y z
N MET A 1 2.77 -2.25 -3.17
CA MET A 1 3.56 -3.00 -4.17
C MET A 1 2.93 -2.80 -5.53
N GLY A 2 3.72 -2.48 -6.60
CA GLY A 2 3.17 -2.03 -7.88
C GLY A 2 2.58 -0.62 -7.77
N CYS A 3 3.34 0.31 -7.19
CA CYS A 3 2.82 1.64 -6.83
C CYS A 3 2.68 2.59 -8.03
N SER A 4 3.14 2.19 -9.22
CA SER A 4 3.13 3.03 -10.43
C SER A 4 3.72 4.42 -10.14
N THR A 5 3.03 5.50 -10.49
CA THR A 5 3.45 6.88 -10.27
C THR A 5 3.13 7.40 -8.85
N GLY A 6 2.84 6.50 -7.89
CA GLY A 6 2.81 6.77 -6.45
C GLY A 6 1.48 7.24 -5.87
N GLN A 7 0.39 7.35 -6.63
CA GLN A 7 -0.90 7.86 -6.11
C GLN A 7 -1.44 7.01 -4.95
N GLU A 8 -1.31 5.66 -5.03
CA GLU A 8 -1.75 4.79 -3.95
C GLU A 8 -0.93 5.02 -2.68
N ALA A 9 0.40 5.13 -2.80
CA ALA A 9 1.28 5.41 -1.67
C ALA A 9 0.97 6.76 -1.01
N VAL A 10 0.71 7.79 -1.83
CA VAL A 10 0.27 9.12 -1.35
C VAL A 10 -1.08 9.04 -0.64
N THR A 11 -2.04 8.29 -1.18
CA THR A 11 -3.35 8.10 -0.55
C THR A 11 -3.21 7.42 0.81
N ILE A 12 -2.39 6.37 0.92
CA ILE A 12 -2.11 5.70 2.19
C ILE A 12 -1.48 6.68 3.19
N ALA A 13 -0.51 7.50 2.77
CA ALA A 13 0.11 8.50 3.62
C ALA A 13 -0.90 9.53 4.14
N LEU A 14 -1.79 10.04 3.26
CA LEU A 14 -2.86 10.97 3.65
C LEU A 14 -3.82 10.35 4.68
N CYS A 15 -4.20 9.09 4.48
CA CYS A 15 -5.06 8.37 5.42
C CYS A 15 -4.37 8.17 6.78
N LEU A 16 -3.09 7.78 6.79
CA LEU A 16 -2.31 7.58 8.01
C LEU A 16 -2.12 8.88 8.77
N GLU A 17 -1.74 9.96 8.10
CA GLU A 17 -1.55 11.28 8.73
C GLU A 17 -2.82 11.75 9.43
N ASN A 18 -3.96 11.62 8.72
CA ASN A 18 -5.25 12.01 9.29
C ASN A 18 -5.71 11.10 10.44
N ALA A 19 -5.40 9.80 10.38
CA ALA A 19 -5.80 8.84 11.40
C ALA A 19 -4.93 8.90 12.67
N LEU A 20 -3.64 9.20 12.50
CA LEU A 20 -2.67 9.21 13.60
C LEU A 20 -2.53 10.59 14.27
N ASP A 21 -3.07 11.64 13.67
CA ASP A 21 -3.09 13.03 14.18
C ASP A 21 -1.70 13.48 14.72
N GLY A 22 -0.63 13.12 13.99
CA GLY A 22 0.74 13.44 14.36
C GLY A 22 1.29 12.75 15.61
N MET A 23 0.53 11.85 16.24
CA MET A 23 0.94 11.17 17.46
C MET A 23 1.88 9.98 17.25
N GLN A 24 1.99 9.46 16.03
CA GLN A 24 2.84 8.33 15.71
C GLN A 24 3.66 8.59 14.44
N VAL A 25 4.87 8.06 14.44
CA VAL A 25 5.73 8.07 13.26
C VAL A 25 5.35 6.87 12.38
N TYR A 26 5.13 7.12 11.10
CA TYR A 26 4.90 6.08 10.10
C TYR A 26 5.86 6.24 8.93
N GLN A 27 6.00 5.21 8.12
CA GLN A 27 6.74 5.24 6.87
C GLN A 27 5.99 4.45 5.82
N VAL A 28 5.88 4.98 4.61
CA VAL A 28 5.26 4.33 3.47
C VAL A 28 6.32 4.00 2.43
N PHE A 29 6.41 2.72 2.08
CA PHE A 29 7.31 2.22 1.06
C PHE A 29 6.53 1.89 -0.20
N GLY A 30 6.80 2.59 -1.30
CA GLY A 30 6.28 2.28 -2.62
C GLY A 30 7.30 1.48 -3.43
N SER A 31 6.87 0.47 -4.16
CA SER A 31 7.75 -0.23 -5.08
C SER A 31 7.10 -0.50 -6.42
N ASP A 32 7.89 -0.44 -7.47
CA ASP A 32 7.50 -0.81 -8.82
C ASP A 32 8.73 -1.34 -9.56
N PHE A 33 8.55 -2.04 -10.68
CA PHE A 33 9.67 -2.43 -11.53
C PHE A 33 9.97 -1.40 -12.62
N HIS A 34 9.02 -0.51 -12.92
CA HIS A 34 9.11 0.47 -13.99
C HIS A 34 9.81 1.75 -13.49
N GLN A 35 11.04 1.97 -13.94
CA GLN A 35 11.91 3.05 -13.45
C GLN A 35 11.32 4.46 -13.66
N GLN A 36 10.67 4.72 -14.80
CA GLN A 36 10.07 6.03 -15.05
C GLN A 36 8.94 6.31 -14.06
N SER A 37 8.08 5.33 -13.79
CA SER A 37 7.01 5.46 -12.79
C SER A 37 7.57 5.76 -11.40
N LEU A 38 8.67 5.11 -11.01
CA LEU A 38 9.34 5.38 -9.73
C LEU A 38 9.94 6.78 -9.67
N SER A 39 10.49 7.27 -10.79
CA SER A 39 11.00 8.66 -10.87
C SER A 39 9.86 9.65 -10.67
N ASP A 40 8.72 9.44 -11.32
CA ASP A 40 7.53 10.27 -11.18
C ASP A 40 6.95 10.19 -9.76
N ALA A 41 6.88 8.98 -9.17
CA ALA A 41 6.47 8.79 -7.78
C ALA A 41 7.38 9.51 -6.79
N THR A 42 8.70 9.48 -7.00
CA THR A 42 9.69 10.16 -6.17
C THR A 42 9.58 11.68 -6.30
N LEU A 43 9.34 12.18 -7.52
CA LEU A 43 9.04 13.60 -7.76
C LEU A 43 7.76 14.00 -7.02
N GLY A 44 6.74 13.15 -7.01
CA GLY A 44 5.51 13.31 -6.24
C GLY A 44 4.72 14.56 -6.60
N GLU A 45 4.70 14.91 -7.87
CA GLU A 45 3.93 16.03 -8.42
C GLU A 45 2.78 15.51 -9.26
N TYR A 46 1.56 15.95 -8.95
CA TYR A 46 0.32 15.49 -9.55
C TYR A 46 -0.44 16.64 -10.18
N ASP A 47 -1.22 16.36 -11.23
CA ASP A 47 -2.05 17.34 -11.92
C ASP A 47 -3.17 17.87 -11.01
N ASN A 48 -3.37 19.19 -10.98
CA ASN A 48 -4.43 19.84 -10.22
C ASN A 48 -5.84 19.35 -10.63
N ALA A 49 -6.02 18.81 -11.84
CA ALA A 49 -7.27 18.16 -12.24
C ALA A 49 -7.64 16.95 -11.37
N GLN A 50 -6.67 16.33 -10.67
CA GLN A 50 -6.93 15.24 -9.75
C GLN A 50 -7.35 15.72 -8.34
N LYS A 51 -7.04 16.95 -7.97
CA LYS A 51 -7.29 17.50 -6.63
C LYS A 51 -8.77 17.45 -6.20
N PRO A 52 -9.77 17.69 -7.08
CA PRO A 52 -11.18 17.55 -6.72
C PRO A 52 -11.61 16.14 -6.29
N PHE A 53 -10.87 15.09 -6.68
CA PHE A 53 -11.15 13.71 -6.26
C PHE A 53 -10.54 13.37 -4.90
N ILE A 54 -9.73 14.25 -4.32
CA ILE A 54 -9.16 14.11 -2.98
C ILE A 54 -10.13 14.73 -1.99
N PRO A 55 -10.58 13.99 -0.95
CA PRO A 55 -11.47 14.56 0.07
C PRO A 55 -10.88 15.81 0.72
N ALA A 56 -11.74 16.82 0.95
CA ALA A 56 -11.32 18.12 1.44
C ALA A 56 -10.53 18.09 2.75
N VAL A 57 -10.78 17.10 3.62
CA VAL A 57 -10.05 16.89 4.86
C VAL A 57 -8.54 16.72 4.66
N TYR A 58 -8.11 16.21 3.49
CA TYR A 58 -6.70 16.00 3.16
C TYR A 58 -6.05 17.21 2.48
N HIS A 59 -6.80 18.24 2.06
CA HIS A 59 -6.24 19.38 1.31
C HIS A 59 -5.22 20.17 2.12
N GLN A 60 -5.31 20.17 3.45
CA GLN A 60 -4.30 20.80 4.33
C GLN A 60 -2.90 20.19 4.20
N TYR A 61 -2.78 18.95 3.70
CA TYR A 61 -1.52 18.23 3.48
C TYR A 61 -0.98 18.40 2.06
N LEU A 62 -1.66 19.18 1.22
CA LEU A 62 -1.28 19.43 -0.17
C LEU A 62 -0.76 20.85 -0.31
N LYS A 63 0.21 21.04 -1.18
CA LYS A 63 0.69 22.35 -1.60
C LYS A 63 0.69 22.46 -3.12
N ASP A 64 0.37 23.62 -3.65
CA ASP A 64 0.49 23.88 -5.08
C ASP A 64 1.99 24.01 -5.46
N VAL A 65 2.35 23.40 -6.59
CA VAL A 65 3.70 23.45 -7.17
C VAL A 65 3.56 23.85 -8.64
N GLY A 66 4.00 25.08 -8.96
CA GLY A 66 3.77 25.64 -10.29
C GLY A 66 2.31 26.02 -10.54
N ARG A 67 1.90 26.05 -11.84
CA ARG A 67 0.56 26.53 -12.23
C ARG A 67 -0.51 25.46 -12.15
N ASP A 68 -0.17 24.22 -12.52
CA ASP A 68 -1.15 23.16 -12.79
C ASP A 68 -0.88 21.87 -11.99
N LYS A 69 -0.02 21.92 -10.96
CA LYS A 69 0.35 20.77 -10.17
C LYS A 69 0.24 21.01 -8.67
N PHE A 70 0.04 19.93 -7.95
CA PHE A 70 0.17 19.88 -6.50
C PHE A 70 1.12 18.74 -6.06
N ALA A 71 1.61 18.83 -4.84
CA ALA A 71 2.39 17.79 -4.18
C ALA A 71 2.02 17.73 -2.70
N LEU A 72 2.47 16.67 -2.00
CA LEU A 72 2.43 16.64 -0.54
C LEU A 72 3.31 17.72 0.07
N ILE A 73 2.95 18.21 1.25
CA ILE A 73 3.81 19.06 2.06
C ILE A 73 5.11 18.31 2.40
N PRO A 74 6.26 19.01 2.61
CA PRO A 74 7.56 18.37 2.77
C PRO A 74 7.63 17.35 3.91
N THR A 75 6.96 17.63 5.03
CA THR A 75 6.93 16.72 6.19
C THR A 75 6.31 15.38 5.86
N MET A 76 5.22 15.34 5.11
CA MET A 76 4.61 14.09 4.65
C MET A 76 5.43 13.42 3.55
N LYS A 77 5.96 14.21 2.61
CA LYS A 77 6.79 13.67 1.53
C LYS A 77 8.00 12.91 2.07
N SER A 78 8.58 13.35 3.17
CA SER A 78 9.72 12.66 3.82
C SER A 78 9.37 11.30 4.42
N GLN A 79 8.09 10.99 4.60
CA GLN A 79 7.62 9.68 5.07
C GLN A 79 7.46 8.65 3.94
N LEU A 80 7.61 9.07 2.66
CA LEU A 80 7.51 8.19 1.52
C LEU A 80 8.90 7.83 0.99
N GLN A 81 9.11 6.53 0.76
CA GLN A 81 10.30 6.02 0.10
C GLN A 81 9.90 5.12 -1.07
N PHE A 82 10.60 5.26 -2.18
CA PHE A 82 10.34 4.46 -3.37
C PHE A 82 11.57 3.65 -3.77
N PHE A 83 11.36 2.40 -4.18
CA PHE A 83 12.44 1.52 -4.62
C PHE A 83 12.00 0.60 -5.76
N SER A 84 12.97 0.16 -6.55
CA SER A 84 12.70 -0.78 -7.63
C SER A 84 12.57 -2.20 -7.10
N LYS A 85 11.51 -2.90 -7.51
CA LYS A 85 11.30 -4.31 -7.20
C LYS A 85 10.54 -5.02 -8.32
N ASN A 86 11.13 -6.10 -8.82
CA ASN A 86 10.41 -7.09 -9.62
C ASN A 86 9.87 -8.18 -8.66
N LEU A 87 8.55 -8.33 -8.58
CA LEU A 87 7.90 -9.23 -7.64
C LEU A 87 8.19 -10.72 -7.91
N VAL A 88 8.52 -11.10 -9.14
CA VAL A 88 8.91 -12.49 -9.47
C VAL A 88 10.39 -12.78 -9.18
N ASP A 89 11.20 -11.77 -8.93
CA ASP A 89 12.59 -11.93 -8.51
C ASP A 89 12.69 -11.96 -6.98
N ALA A 90 12.53 -13.15 -6.42
CA ALA A 90 12.63 -13.35 -4.97
C ALA A 90 14.05 -13.09 -4.39
N GLN A 91 15.09 -13.02 -5.24
CA GLN A 91 16.47 -12.77 -4.78
C GLN A 91 16.79 -11.27 -4.73
N GLN A 92 16.03 -10.43 -5.43
CA GLN A 92 16.24 -8.99 -5.36
C GLN A 92 15.96 -8.49 -3.93
N SER A 93 16.98 -7.97 -3.27
CA SER A 93 16.84 -7.36 -1.94
C SER A 93 15.96 -6.11 -1.98
N ILE A 94 15.26 -5.87 -0.89
CA ILE A 94 14.47 -4.64 -0.67
C ILE A 94 14.88 -4.00 0.65
N PRO A 95 14.66 -2.70 0.84
CA PRO A 95 15.06 -1.97 2.05
C PRO A 95 14.07 -2.20 3.20
N LEU A 96 13.64 -3.46 3.41
CA LEU A 96 12.69 -3.86 4.45
C LEU A 96 13.19 -5.14 5.12
N GLU A 97 12.95 -5.26 6.41
CA GLU A 97 13.21 -6.46 7.19
C GLU A 97 11.97 -7.36 7.28
N ALA A 98 12.19 -8.65 7.48
CA ALA A 98 11.09 -9.58 7.70
C ALA A 98 10.29 -9.18 8.94
N GLY A 99 8.95 -9.19 8.83
CA GLY A 99 8.06 -8.83 9.92
C GLY A 99 7.92 -7.32 10.18
N GLN A 100 8.46 -6.46 9.33
CA GLN A 100 8.48 -5.01 9.57
C GLN A 100 7.16 -4.30 9.21
N CYS A 101 6.37 -4.84 8.27
CA CYS A 101 5.21 -4.14 7.72
C CYS A 101 3.92 -4.47 8.48
N GLN A 102 3.25 -3.47 9.04
CA GLN A 102 1.90 -3.60 9.60
C GLN A 102 0.84 -3.72 8.50
N MET A 103 1.10 -3.13 7.34
CA MET A 103 0.22 -3.21 6.18
C MET A 103 1.03 -3.33 4.90
N ILE A 104 0.63 -4.26 4.04
CA ILE A 104 1.12 -4.35 2.66
C ILE A 104 -0.10 -4.22 1.74
N VAL A 105 -0.02 -3.32 0.76
CA VAL A 105 -1.04 -3.18 -0.29
C VAL A 105 -0.45 -3.67 -1.61
N CYS A 106 -1.12 -4.60 -2.27
CA CYS A 106 -0.77 -5.14 -3.58
C CYS A 106 -2.04 -5.18 -4.43
N ASN A 107 -2.43 -4.03 -4.97
CA ASN A 107 -3.72 -3.82 -5.61
C ASN A 107 -3.55 -3.71 -7.14
N ASN A 108 -4.36 -4.45 -7.90
CA ASN A 108 -4.31 -4.52 -9.36
C ASN A 108 -2.95 -4.93 -9.94
N VAL A 109 -2.23 -5.80 -9.23
CA VAL A 109 -0.90 -6.28 -9.61
C VAL A 109 -0.91 -7.77 -9.92
N LEU A 110 -1.56 -8.58 -9.08
CA LEU A 110 -1.56 -10.04 -9.23
C LEU A 110 -2.28 -10.50 -10.50
N ILE A 111 -3.17 -9.69 -11.05
CA ILE A 111 -3.86 -9.96 -12.31
C ILE A 111 -2.91 -10.18 -13.50
N TYR A 112 -1.68 -9.71 -13.43
CA TYR A 112 -0.67 -9.88 -14.49
C TYR A 112 0.14 -11.17 -14.38
N PHE A 113 -0.08 -11.96 -13.33
CA PHE A 113 0.70 -13.15 -13.02
C PHE A 113 -0.14 -14.42 -13.11
N ARG A 114 0.52 -15.54 -13.43
CA ARG A 114 -0.11 -16.86 -13.40
C ARG A 114 -0.39 -17.28 -11.95
N GLN A 115 -1.36 -18.16 -11.75
CA GLN A 115 -1.82 -18.57 -10.41
C GLN A 115 -0.68 -19.06 -9.48
N PHE A 116 0.29 -19.80 -10.00
CA PHE A 116 1.42 -20.24 -9.20
C PHE A 116 2.37 -19.08 -8.81
N GLU A 117 2.57 -18.11 -9.72
CA GLU A 117 3.36 -16.91 -9.45
C GLU A 117 2.65 -16.02 -8.42
N GLN A 118 1.33 -15.88 -8.51
CA GLN A 118 0.53 -15.14 -7.52
C GLN A 118 0.73 -15.72 -6.13
N ARG A 119 0.69 -17.06 -5.98
CA ARG A 119 0.94 -17.73 -4.71
C ARG A 119 2.34 -17.42 -4.18
N ASP A 120 3.35 -17.52 -5.02
CA ASP A 120 4.73 -17.30 -4.61
C ASP A 120 4.98 -15.83 -4.25
N ILE A 121 4.37 -14.89 -4.97
CA ILE A 121 4.39 -13.45 -4.65
C ILE A 121 3.73 -13.20 -3.28
N VAL A 122 2.54 -13.75 -3.04
CA VAL A 122 1.83 -13.56 -1.76
C VAL A 122 2.64 -14.12 -0.59
N ARG A 123 3.23 -15.31 -0.74
CA ARG A 123 4.14 -15.88 0.27
C ARG A 123 5.37 -15.01 0.50
N TYR A 124 5.94 -14.47 -0.57
CA TYR A 124 7.06 -13.55 -0.48
C TYR A 124 6.67 -12.29 0.32
N LEU A 125 5.54 -11.66 0.00
CA LEU A 125 5.04 -10.49 0.70
C LEU A 125 4.73 -10.78 2.17
N ALA A 126 4.13 -11.92 2.47
CA ALA A 126 3.80 -12.33 3.83
C ALA A 126 5.01 -12.42 4.76
N ARG A 127 6.22 -12.65 4.24
CA ARG A 127 7.45 -12.65 5.03
C ARG A 127 7.76 -11.29 5.65
N TYR A 128 7.32 -10.20 5.01
CA TYR A 128 7.54 -8.83 5.49
C TYR A 128 6.41 -8.34 6.40
N LEU A 129 5.26 -9.04 6.47
CA LEU A 129 4.19 -8.70 7.39
C LEU A 129 4.62 -8.92 8.84
N ALA A 130 4.32 -7.98 9.71
CA ALA A 130 4.29 -8.17 11.15
C ALA A 130 3.29 -9.29 11.52
N ASP A 131 3.37 -9.82 12.73
CA ASP A 131 2.50 -10.93 13.15
C ASP A 131 1.01 -10.54 13.18
N ASP A 132 0.72 -9.28 13.47
CA ASP A 132 -0.61 -8.66 13.43
C ASP A 132 -0.85 -7.86 12.13
N GLY A 133 0.03 -7.99 11.15
CA GLY A 133 -0.02 -7.27 9.88
C GLY A 133 -1.07 -7.82 8.92
N VAL A 134 -1.47 -6.96 7.97
CA VAL A 134 -2.43 -7.31 6.91
C VAL A 134 -1.85 -7.10 5.51
N LEU A 135 -2.14 -8.04 4.62
CA LEU A 135 -1.91 -7.92 3.19
C LEU A 135 -3.25 -7.64 2.51
N LEU A 136 -3.38 -6.48 1.89
CA LEU A 136 -4.56 -6.07 1.14
C LEU A 136 -4.33 -6.27 -0.36
N LEU A 137 -5.34 -6.83 -1.03
CA LEU A 137 -5.34 -7.09 -2.47
C LEU A 137 -6.44 -6.29 -3.15
N GLY A 138 -6.40 -6.19 -4.48
CA GLY A 138 -7.45 -5.59 -5.27
C GLY A 138 -8.73 -6.43 -5.29
N ALA A 139 -9.86 -5.77 -5.56
CA ALA A 139 -11.12 -6.44 -5.76
C ALA A 139 -11.02 -7.42 -6.94
N GLY A 140 -11.34 -8.70 -6.70
CA GLY A 140 -11.22 -9.76 -7.71
C GLY A 140 -9.84 -10.42 -7.80
N GLU A 141 -8.86 -9.99 -7.01
CA GLU A 141 -7.56 -10.68 -6.87
C GLU A 141 -7.59 -11.78 -5.80
N SER A 142 -8.76 -12.38 -5.57
CA SER A 142 -8.90 -13.50 -4.65
C SER A 142 -8.04 -14.67 -5.11
N LEU A 143 -7.15 -15.11 -4.25
CA LEU A 143 -6.29 -16.26 -4.53
C LEU A 143 -7.12 -17.54 -4.48
N GLY A 144 -7.08 -18.32 -5.56
CA GLY A 144 -7.76 -19.61 -5.62
C GLY A 144 -7.06 -20.72 -4.82
N PHE A 145 -6.28 -20.38 -3.78
CA PHE A 145 -5.57 -21.34 -2.94
C PHE A 145 -5.65 -20.94 -1.45
N SER A 146 -5.56 -21.93 -0.57
CA SER A 146 -5.37 -21.75 0.86
C SER A 146 -3.87 -21.86 1.20
N ASP A 147 -3.42 -21.05 2.13
CA ASP A 147 -2.05 -21.10 2.65
C ASP A 147 -2.12 -21.38 4.17
N PRO A 148 -1.32 -22.31 4.72
CA PRO A 148 -1.38 -22.65 6.14
C PRO A 148 -0.99 -21.48 7.06
N ASP A 149 -0.16 -20.57 6.58
CA ASP A 149 0.36 -19.44 7.35
C ASP A 149 -0.44 -18.14 7.14
N LEU A 150 -1.47 -18.17 6.28
CA LEU A 150 -2.27 -17.02 5.93
C LEU A 150 -3.76 -17.31 6.06
N GLN A 151 -4.46 -16.46 6.79
CA GLN A 151 -5.92 -16.50 6.90
C GLN A 151 -6.53 -15.39 6.05
N GLN A 152 -7.55 -15.75 5.26
CA GLN A 152 -8.30 -14.75 4.51
C GLN A 152 -9.10 -13.85 5.46
N ILE A 153 -9.08 -12.56 5.19
CA ILE A 153 -9.86 -11.57 5.94
C ILE A 153 -11.32 -11.74 5.59
N ALA A 154 -12.15 -12.11 6.57
CA ALA A 154 -13.58 -12.34 6.41
C ALA A 154 -14.41 -11.06 6.62
N VAL A 155 -14.06 -9.97 5.90
CA VAL A 155 -14.82 -8.71 5.90
C VAL A 155 -15.34 -8.47 4.49
N PRO A 156 -16.65 -8.25 4.24
CA PRO A 156 -17.29 -8.25 2.91
C PRO A 156 -16.67 -7.19 2.07
N THR A 157 -15.99 -6.33 2.11
CA THR A 157 -15.41 -5.32 1.19
C THR A 157 -13.90 -5.28 1.20
N ILE A 158 -13.28 -6.13 2.02
CA ILE A 158 -11.83 -6.17 2.18
C ILE A 158 -11.31 -7.50 1.63
N TYR A 159 -10.52 -7.41 0.58
CA TYR A 159 -9.84 -8.55 -0.01
C TYR A 159 -8.42 -8.60 0.53
N GLY A 160 -8.06 -9.67 1.22
CA GLY A 160 -6.71 -9.76 1.78
C GLY A 160 -6.51 -10.91 2.76
N TYR A 161 -5.37 -10.89 3.40
CA TYR A 161 -4.88 -11.93 4.28
C TYR A 161 -4.21 -11.34 5.53
N CYS A 162 -4.22 -12.11 6.62
CA CYS A 162 -3.42 -11.86 7.82
C CYS A 162 -2.69 -13.15 8.23
N LYS A 163 -1.62 -13.06 9.03
CA LYS A 163 -0.80 -14.24 9.40
C LYS A 163 -1.52 -15.23 10.30
N THR A 164 -2.12 -14.79 11.38
CA THR A 164 -2.67 -15.71 12.41
C THR A 164 -4.10 -15.41 12.80
N VAL A 165 -4.34 -14.26 13.36
CA VAL A 165 -5.66 -13.82 13.79
C VAL A 165 -5.89 -12.42 13.24
N ALA A 166 -7.05 -12.21 12.65
CA ALA A 166 -7.40 -10.87 12.20
C ALA A 166 -7.26 -9.88 13.37
N PRO A 167 -6.46 -8.80 13.21
CA PRO A 167 -6.26 -7.83 14.27
C PRO A 167 -7.59 -7.26 14.76
N ASP A 168 -7.66 -6.88 16.03
CA ASP A 168 -8.92 -6.42 16.63
C ASP A 168 -9.49 -5.16 15.96
N TRP A 169 -8.62 -4.29 15.43
CA TRP A 169 -9.05 -3.13 14.65
C TRP A 169 -9.80 -3.53 13.36
N LEU A 170 -9.42 -4.65 12.75
CA LEU A 170 -10.09 -5.15 11.54
C LEU A 170 -11.50 -5.66 11.86
N LYS A 171 -11.69 -6.26 13.05
CA LYS A 171 -12.99 -6.66 13.55
C LYS A 171 -13.89 -5.44 13.83
N ALA A 172 -13.30 -4.35 14.33
CA ALA A 172 -14.03 -3.10 14.53
C ALA A 172 -14.51 -2.50 13.20
N VAL A 173 -13.68 -2.51 12.15
CA VAL A 173 -14.08 -2.05 10.80
C VAL A 173 -15.20 -2.91 10.22
N ALA A 174 -15.19 -4.22 10.44
CA ALA A 174 -16.25 -5.13 10.01
C ALA A 174 -17.63 -4.81 10.65
N ASN A 175 -17.62 -4.26 11.85
CA ASN A 175 -18.86 -3.87 12.55
C ASN A 175 -19.40 -2.50 12.09
N ILE A 176 -18.57 -1.63 11.53
CA ILE A 176 -18.98 -0.32 10.98
C ILE A 176 -19.58 -0.48 9.56
N ALA A 177 -19.15 -1.50 8.83
CA ALA A 177 -19.58 -1.76 7.45
C ALA A 177 -20.92 -2.55 7.36
N ARG A 178 -21.60 -2.80 8.47
CA ARG A 178 -22.95 -3.37 8.57
C ARG A 178 -23.98 -2.28 8.80
#